data_60984f321cbac10075f0080ae258ed41
#
_entry.id   60984f321cbac10075f0080ae258ed41
#
_cell.length_a   1.000
_cell.length_b   1.000
_cell.length_c   1.000
_cell.angle_alpha   90.00
_cell.angle_beta   90.00
_cell.angle_gamma   90.00
#
_symmetry.space_group_name_H-M   'P 1'
#
loop_
_entity.id
_entity.type
_entity.pdbx_description
1 polymer ?
#
loop_
_entity_poly.entity_id
_entity_poly.type
_entity_poly.pdbx_seq_one_letter_code
_entity_poly.pdbx_strand_id
1 'polypeptide(L)'
;MTVFDELKARGLLAQLTDEEEIKELINNGKATFYIGFDPTADSLHVGHFMALCLMKRMQMAGNKPIALIGGGTAMIGDPSGRSDMRTMMTNETIQHNVDCFKKQMSRFIDFSDGKALMVNNADWLLNLNYVELLRDVGAHFSVNRMLTAECYKQRMEKGLSFLEFNYMIMQSFDFLTLYQKYGCNMQFGGDDQWSNMLGGTELIRRKLGKDAYAMTITLLLNSEGKKMGKTQKGAVWLDPNKTTPFEFYQYWRNVSDADVLKCLRMLTFLPLEQIDEMDKWEGSQLNQAKEILAYELTNLVHGEEEAKKAQESARALFTGGNAAEMPTSELTEADFTDGKIDILSVLVKSGLSASRSEARRAVEQGGVVVADEKVTDVKTAYDPEQFDGEGLVVRRGKKNFKRVVMK
;
A
#
# COMPACT_ATOMS: atom_id res chain seq x y z
N MET A 1 0.03 -27.72 6.73
CA MET A 1 0.87 -26.94 5.79
C MET A 1 1.85 -26.13 6.61
N THR A 2 3.15 -26.12 6.28
CA THR A 2 4.13 -25.27 6.97
C THR A 2 3.97 -23.79 6.53
N VAL A 3 4.53 -22.84 7.29
CA VAL A 3 4.44 -21.42 6.90
C VAL A 3 5.16 -21.14 5.56
N PHE A 4 6.28 -21.80 5.30
CA PHE A 4 6.98 -21.69 4.02
C PHE A 4 6.12 -22.16 2.85
N ASP A 5 5.51 -23.35 3.00
CA ASP A 5 4.63 -23.91 1.97
C ASP A 5 3.40 -23.01 1.74
N GLU A 6 2.85 -22.43 2.81
CA GLU A 6 1.75 -21.48 2.72
C GLU A 6 2.16 -20.21 1.95
N LEU A 7 3.32 -19.62 2.25
CA LEU A 7 3.83 -18.45 1.52
C LEU A 7 4.02 -18.76 0.03
N LYS A 8 4.53 -19.95 -0.29
CA LYS A 8 4.70 -20.43 -1.67
C LYS A 8 3.36 -20.61 -2.38
N ALA A 9 2.42 -21.29 -1.75
CA ALA A 9 1.07 -21.54 -2.30
C ALA A 9 0.27 -20.24 -2.50
N ARG A 10 0.50 -19.22 -1.66
CA ARG A 10 -0.10 -17.90 -1.81
C ARG A 10 0.58 -17.04 -2.89
N GLY A 11 1.68 -17.50 -3.49
CA GLY A 11 2.42 -16.76 -4.51
C GLY A 11 3.21 -15.57 -3.96
N LEU A 12 3.59 -15.61 -2.68
CA LEU A 12 4.30 -14.53 -2.01
C LEU A 12 5.82 -14.57 -2.19
N LEU A 13 6.41 -15.74 -2.48
CA LEU A 13 7.86 -15.89 -2.61
C LEU A 13 8.35 -15.47 -3.99
N ALA A 14 9.43 -14.69 -4.05
CA ALA A 14 10.12 -14.31 -5.28
C ALA A 14 11.57 -14.81 -5.30
N GLN A 15 12.46 -14.23 -4.53
CA GLN A 15 13.87 -14.62 -4.45
C GLN A 15 14.29 -14.97 -3.03
N LEU A 16 15.20 -15.92 -2.89
CA LEU A 16 15.74 -16.40 -1.62
C LEU A 16 17.26 -16.55 -1.73
N THR A 17 17.98 -16.19 -0.68
CA THR A 17 19.43 -16.41 -0.62
C THR A 17 19.79 -17.87 -0.37
N ASP A 18 18.99 -18.58 0.42
CA ASP A 18 19.12 -19.99 0.74
C ASP A 18 17.75 -20.55 1.12
N GLU A 19 17.16 -21.41 0.26
CA GLU A 19 15.81 -21.92 0.46
C GLU A 19 15.71 -22.84 1.67
N GLU A 20 16.69 -23.74 1.86
CA GLU A 20 16.61 -24.73 2.93
C GLU A 20 16.80 -24.10 4.31
N GLU A 21 17.74 -23.21 4.46
CA GLU A 21 17.98 -22.51 5.73
C GLU A 21 16.83 -21.57 6.08
N ILE A 22 16.32 -20.82 5.10
CA ILE A 22 15.15 -19.94 5.29
C ILE A 22 13.94 -20.77 5.72
N LYS A 23 13.68 -21.89 5.07
CA LYS A 23 12.59 -22.83 5.40
C LYS A 23 12.71 -23.37 6.82
N GLU A 24 13.91 -23.79 7.20
CA GLU A 24 14.19 -24.26 8.57
C GLU A 24 13.92 -23.15 9.60
N LEU A 25 14.40 -21.93 9.35
CA LEU A 25 14.22 -20.81 10.28
C LEU A 25 12.74 -20.45 10.46
N ILE A 26 12.02 -20.22 9.35
CA ILE A 26 10.65 -19.69 9.44
C ILE A 26 9.64 -20.73 9.90
N ASN A 27 9.82 -22.02 9.53
CA ASN A 27 8.90 -23.08 9.94
C ASN A 27 9.01 -23.42 11.43
N ASN A 28 10.15 -23.15 12.05
CA ASN A 28 10.41 -23.43 13.46
C ASN A 28 10.29 -22.20 14.37
N GLY A 29 9.81 -21.05 13.85
CA GLY A 29 9.67 -19.83 14.63
C GLY A 29 11.01 -19.23 15.08
N LYS A 30 12.11 -19.53 14.39
CA LYS A 30 13.47 -19.10 14.72
C LYS A 30 13.92 -17.84 13.97
N ALA A 31 13.10 -17.34 13.03
CA ALA A 31 13.44 -16.13 12.31
C ALA A 31 13.11 -14.90 13.16
N THR A 32 14.13 -14.11 13.45
CA THR A 32 13.99 -12.70 13.79
C THR A 32 14.28 -11.91 12.53
N PHE A 33 13.28 -11.27 11.97
CA PHE A 33 13.37 -10.66 10.65
C PHE A 33 12.92 -9.20 10.65
N TYR A 34 13.42 -8.41 9.71
CA TYR A 34 12.94 -7.04 9.57
C TYR A 34 12.43 -6.72 8.17
N ILE A 35 11.52 -5.74 8.13
CA ILE A 35 11.13 -5.02 6.91
C ILE A 35 11.32 -3.54 7.19
N GLY A 36 11.94 -2.82 6.25
CA GLY A 36 12.16 -1.39 6.30
C GLY A 36 11.01 -0.61 5.67
N PHE A 37 10.63 0.52 6.30
CA PHE A 37 9.58 1.42 5.85
C PHE A 37 10.08 2.86 5.95
N ASP A 38 10.43 3.45 4.80
CA ASP A 38 10.79 4.87 4.73
C ASP A 38 9.52 5.73 4.88
N PRO A 39 9.45 6.62 5.90
CA PRO A 39 8.27 7.43 6.19
C PRO A 39 8.15 8.62 5.23
N THR A 40 7.92 8.34 3.95
CA THR A 40 7.84 9.34 2.87
C THR A 40 6.48 10.02 2.74
N ALA A 41 5.52 9.65 3.59
CA ALA A 41 4.19 10.25 3.73
C ALA A 41 3.69 10.02 5.16
N ASP A 42 2.66 10.76 5.55
CA ASP A 42 2.00 10.64 6.85
C ASP A 42 1.01 9.47 6.95
N SER A 43 1.02 8.56 6.01
CA SER A 43 0.23 7.32 6.03
C SER A 43 0.91 6.21 5.23
N LEU A 44 0.71 4.99 5.68
CA LEU A 44 0.91 3.79 4.88
C LEU A 44 -0.18 3.70 3.80
N HIS A 45 0.10 2.99 2.71
CA HIS A 45 -0.82 2.78 1.60
C HIS A 45 -0.80 1.30 1.16
N VAL A 46 -1.68 0.94 0.23
CA VAL A 46 -1.80 -0.45 -0.28
C VAL A 46 -0.46 -1.05 -0.73
N GLY A 47 0.49 -0.23 -1.22
CA GLY A 47 1.83 -0.72 -1.56
C GLY A 47 2.64 -1.27 -0.38
N HIS A 48 2.37 -0.81 0.86
CA HIS A 48 2.98 -1.35 2.08
C HIS A 48 2.17 -2.50 2.68
N PHE A 49 0.90 -2.63 2.28
CA PHE A 49 -0.06 -3.53 2.89
C PHE A 49 0.38 -5.00 2.81
N MET A 50 0.95 -5.40 1.68
CA MET A 50 1.44 -6.77 1.50
C MET A 50 2.59 -7.10 2.47
N ALA A 51 3.50 -6.15 2.69
CA ALA A 51 4.58 -6.31 3.67
C ALA A 51 4.03 -6.45 5.10
N LEU A 52 2.99 -5.69 5.46
CA LEU A 52 2.32 -5.80 6.76
C LEU A 52 1.60 -7.15 6.92
N CYS A 53 0.92 -7.63 5.87
CA CYS A 53 0.29 -8.95 5.87
C CYS A 53 1.33 -10.06 6.03
N LEU A 54 2.49 -9.96 5.37
CA LEU A 54 3.59 -10.89 5.55
C LEU A 54 4.11 -10.88 7.00
N MET A 55 4.39 -9.69 7.55
CA MET A 55 4.85 -9.57 8.95
C MET A 55 3.86 -10.22 9.92
N LYS A 56 2.57 -9.93 9.76
CA LYS A 56 1.51 -10.53 10.59
C LYS A 56 1.48 -12.06 10.47
N ARG A 57 1.56 -12.58 9.24
CA ARG A 57 1.55 -14.03 8.98
C ARG A 57 2.76 -14.72 9.59
N MET A 58 3.94 -14.13 9.45
CA MET A 58 5.17 -14.63 10.05
C MET A 58 5.12 -14.58 11.58
N GLN A 59 4.54 -13.54 12.16
CA GLN A 59 4.34 -13.43 13.61
C GLN A 59 3.37 -14.49 14.12
N MET A 60 2.26 -14.74 13.41
CA MET A 60 1.31 -15.82 13.74
C MET A 60 1.96 -17.21 13.70
N ALA A 61 2.99 -17.39 12.88
CA ALA A 61 3.79 -18.62 12.80
C ALA A 61 4.92 -18.70 13.85
N GLY A 62 4.96 -17.78 14.82
CA GLY A 62 5.92 -17.76 15.92
C GLY A 62 7.25 -17.05 15.63
N ASN A 63 7.42 -16.44 14.44
CA ASN A 63 8.60 -15.66 14.11
C ASN A 63 8.50 -14.25 14.68
N LYS A 64 9.64 -13.60 14.89
CA LYS A 64 9.72 -12.28 15.53
C LYS A 64 9.96 -11.17 14.50
N PRO A 65 8.94 -10.35 14.17
CA PRO A 65 9.11 -9.23 13.25
C PRO A 65 9.77 -8.02 13.93
N ILE A 66 10.58 -7.30 13.15
CA ILE A 66 11.10 -5.98 13.47
C ILE A 66 10.60 -5.02 12.39
N ALA A 67 9.76 -4.06 12.75
CA ALA A 67 9.41 -2.94 11.88
C ALA A 67 10.52 -1.88 11.98
N LEU A 68 11.33 -1.76 10.95
CA LEU A 68 12.36 -0.73 10.87
C LEU A 68 11.79 0.51 10.21
N ILE A 69 11.64 1.57 10.98
CA ILE A 69 11.26 2.87 10.42
C ILE A 69 12.51 3.58 9.92
N GLY A 70 12.50 3.94 8.64
CA GLY A 70 13.61 4.58 7.96
C GLY A 70 13.72 6.08 8.20
N GLY A 71 13.74 6.55 9.45
CA GLY A 71 13.85 7.98 9.77
C GLY A 71 15.16 8.60 9.28
N GLY A 72 16.26 7.85 9.32
CA GLY A 72 17.55 8.27 8.76
C GLY A 72 17.63 8.09 7.24
N THR A 73 17.21 6.94 6.72
CA THR A 73 17.23 6.64 5.29
C THR A 73 16.26 7.51 4.48
N ALA A 74 15.16 7.96 5.06
CA ALA A 74 14.22 8.88 4.41
C ALA A 74 14.83 10.25 4.08
N MET A 75 15.89 10.66 4.79
CA MET A 75 16.64 11.89 4.48
C MET A 75 17.45 11.76 3.20
N ILE A 76 17.77 10.55 2.77
CA ILE A 76 18.55 10.24 1.57
C ILE A 76 17.61 9.88 0.41
N GLY A 77 16.72 8.93 0.63
CA GLY A 77 15.75 8.42 -0.34
C GLY A 77 16.27 7.24 -1.16
N ASP A 78 15.51 6.15 -1.11
CA ASP A 78 15.80 4.91 -1.86
C ASP A 78 15.69 5.13 -3.37
N PRO A 79 16.75 4.87 -4.16
CA PRO A 79 16.71 4.94 -5.61
C PRO A 79 16.03 3.74 -6.28
N SER A 80 15.82 2.63 -5.57
CA SER A 80 15.33 1.36 -6.12
C SER A 80 13.96 1.50 -6.79
N GLY A 81 13.84 0.99 -8.03
CA GLY A 81 12.58 0.99 -8.78
C GLY A 81 12.07 2.39 -9.16
N ARG A 82 12.94 3.39 -9.22
CA ARG A 82 12.62 4.79 -9.56
C ARG A 82 13.48 5.32 -10.70
N SER A 83 12.91 6.27 -11.43
CA SER A 83 13.61 7.00 -12.48
C SER A 83 14.12 8.37 -12.01
N ASP A 84 13.56 8.94 -10.94
CA ASP A 84 13.82 10.30 -10.48
C ASP A 84 14.18 10.33 -8.99
N MET A 85 15.00 11.32 -8.59
CA MET A 85 15.38 11.55 -7.20
C MET A 85 14.17 11.92 -6.34
N ARG A 86 14.14 11.49 -5.08
CA ARG A 86 13.10 11.89 -4.13
C ARG A 86 13.25 13.37 -3.73
N THR A 87 12.12 14.02 -3.47
CA THR A 87 12.11 15.33 -2.82
C THR A 87 12.58 15.19 -1.38
N MET A 88 13.52 16.04 -0.97
CA MET A 88 14.03 16.07 0.39
C MET A 88 12.96 16.61 1.34
N MET A 89 12.77 15.92 2.46
CA MET A 89 11.82 16.29 3.52
C MET A 89 12.56 16.93 4.70
N THR A 90 11.85 17.77 5.48
CA THR A 90 12.39 18.29 6.73
C THR A 90 12.36 17.23 7.84
N ASN A 91 13.18 17.40 8.86
CA ASN A 91 13.23 16.49 10.02
C ASN A 91 11.88 16.42 10.75
N GLU A 92 11.18 17.54 10.87
CA GLU A 92 9.85 17.62 11.49
C GLU A 92 8.82 16.80 10.69
N THR A 93 8.85 16.92 9.36
CA THR A 93 7.97 16.12 8.49
C THR A 93 8.26 14.63 8.64
N ILE A 94 9.53 14.25 8.63
CA ILE A 94 9.93 12.84 8.80
C ILE A 94 9.46 12.32 10.15
N GLN A 95 9.67 13.08 11.25
CA GLN A 95 9.26 12.66 12.59
C GLN A 95 7.72 12.50 12.69
N HIS A 96 6.97 13.44 12.13
CA HIS A 96 5.51 13.33 12.06
C HIS A 96 5.07 12.03 11.34
N ASN A 97 5.67 11.76 10.18
CA ASN A 97 5.38 10.55 9.40
C ASN A 97 5.75 9.26 10.16
N VAL A 98 6.87 9.26 10.89
CA VAL A 98 7.29 8.15 11.76
C VAL A 98 6.21 7.82 12.79
N ASP A 99 5.65 8.85 13.44
CA ASP A 99 4.63 8.66 14.49
C ASP A 99 3.30 8.14 13.88
N CYS A 100 2.95 8.61 12.69
CA CYS A 100 1.81 8.09 11.93
C CYS A 100 2.00 6.61 11.57
N PHE A 101 3.17 6.21 11.08
CA PHE A 101 3.48 4.81 10.74
C PHE A 101 3.40 3.90 11.96
N LYS A 102 3.98 4.31 13.09
CA LYS A 102 3.93 3.56 14.35
C LYS A 102 2.49 3.23 14.76
N LYS A 103 1.62 4.23 14.73
CA LYS A 103 0.20 4.07 15.08
C LYS A 103 -0.52 3.11 14.13
N GLN A 104 -0.26 3.20 12.82
CA GLN A 104 -0.91 2.35 11.84
C GLN A 104 -0.42 0.90 11.90
N MET A 105 0.90 0.68 12.04
CA MET A 105 1.48 -0.67 12.12
C MET A 105 0.99 -1.46 13.34
N SER A 106 0.74 -0.79 14.47
CA SER A 106 0.23 -1.43 15.68
C SER A 106 -1.17 -2.05 15.53
N ARG A 107 -1.88 -1.79 14.43
CA ARG A 107 -3.13 -2.48 14.09
C ARG A 107 -2.90 -3.85 13.47
N PHE A 108 -1.74 -4.08 12.88
CA PHE A 108 -1.41 -5.32 12.17
C PHE A 108 -0.50 -6.23 13.00
N ILE A 109 0.45 -5.63 13.72
CA ILE A 109 1.53 -6.32 14.41
C ILE A 109 1.33 -6.16 15.91
N ASP A 110 1.43 -7.26 16.65
CA ASP A 110 1.41 -7.25 18.11
C ASP A 110 2.82 -6.95 18.64
N PHE A 111 3.00 -5.75 19.16
CA PHE A 111 4.26 -5.29 19.77
C PHE A 111 4.32 -5.53 21.28
N SER A 112 3.29 -6.14 21.89
CA SER A 112 3.29 -6.42 23.32
C SER A 112 4.33 -7.49 23.68
N ASP A 113 4.81 -7.45 24.91
CA ASP A 113 5.67 -8.47 25.52
C ASP A 113 6.90 -8.88 24.67
N GLY A 114 7.39 -7.98 23.83
CA GLY A 114 8.55 -8.24 22.97
C GLY A 114 8.29 -9.24 21.82
N LYS A 115 7.02 -9.51 21.49
CA LYS A 115 6.64 -10.35 20.34
C LYS A 115 7.04 -9.76 19.00
N ALA A 116 7.17 -8.44 18.94
CA ALA A 116 7.72 -7.70 17.81
C ALA A 116 8.50 -6.49 18.33
N LEU A 117 9.34 -5.92 17.48
CA LEU A 117 10.04 -4.67 17.76
C LEU A 117 9.69 -3.62 16.73
N MET A 118 9.68 -2.36 17.16
CA MET A 118 9.62 -1.21 16.28
C MET A 118 10.81 -0.31 16.61
N VAL A 119 11.67 -0.09 15.64
CA VAL A 119 12.92 0.66 15.78
C VAL A 119 13.05 1.69 14.68
N ASN A 120 13.82 2.75 14.94
CA ASN A 120 14.07 3.81 13.98
C ASN A 120 15.57 3.84 13.64
N ASN A 121 15.95 3.73 12.38
CA ASN A 121 17.35 3.78 11.99
C ASN A 121 18.02 5.15 12.18
N ALA A 122 17.24 6.20 12.38
CA ALA A 122 17.78 7.50 12.81
C ALA A 122 18.59 7.40 14.12
N ASP A 123 18.25 6.46 15.01
CA ASP A 123 18.92 6.28 16.32
C ASP A 123 20.41 5.90 16.17
N TRP A 124 20.80 5.31 15.06
CA TRP A 124 22.21 4.97 14.79
C TRP A 124 22.78 5.66 13.56
N LEU A 125 22.00 5.96 12.53
CA LEU A 125 22.51 6.58 11.31
C LEU A 125 22.88 8.05 11.50
N LEU A 126 22.13 8.82 12.30
CA LEU A 126 22.35 10.25 12.45
C LEU A 126 23.59 10.58 13.32
N ASN A 127 24.06 9.62 14.12
CA ASN A 127 25.18 9.79 15.02
C ASN A 127 26.47 9.13 14.48
N LEU A 128 26.48 8.65 13.23
CA LEU A 128 27.64 8.02 12.64
C LEU A 128 28.75 9.01 12.34
N ASN A 129 29.99 8.65 12.72
CA ASN A 129 31.16 9.32 12.21
C ASN A 129 31.42 8.86 10.77
N TYR A 130 31.46 9.79 9.83
CA TYR A 130 31.60 9.49 8.41
C TYR A 130 32.90 8.74 8.08
N VAL A 131 34.03 9.13 8.68
CA VAL A 131 35.31 8.50 8.43
C VAL A 131 35.34 7.07 8.98
N GLU A 132 34.78 6.87 10.17
CA GLU A 132 34.65 5.54 10.78
C GLU A 132 33.75 4.63 9.94
N LEU A 133 32.61 5.14 9.46
CA LEU A 133 31.71 4.39 8.57
C LEU A 133 32.43 3.95 7.29
N LEU A 134 33.17 4.85 6.64
CA LEU A 134 33.93 4.52 5.42
C LEU A 134 34.99 3.45 5.68
N ARG A 135 35.69 3.54 6.80
CA ARG A 135 36.73 2.60 7.18
C ARG A 135 36.17 1.22 7.54
N ASP A 136 35.11 1.21 8.36
CA ASP A 136 34.60 -0.01 8.99
C ASP A 136 33.57 -0.75 8.14
N VAL A 137 32.83 -0.01 7.31
CA VAL A 137 31.75 -0.54 6.48
C VAL A 137 32.09 -0.38 5.01
N GLY A 138 32.47 0.83 4.58
CA GLY A 138 32.76 1.14 3.18
C GLY A 138 33.87 0.24 2.58
N ALA A 139 34.85 -0.16 3.38
CA ALA A 139 35.92 -1.08 2.95
C ALA A 139 35.41 -2.46 2.49
N HIS A 140 34.19 -2.85 2.85
CA HIS A 140 33.58 -4.11 2.43
C HIS A 140 32.77 -4.00 1.12
N PHE A 141 32.61 -2.81 0.56
CA PHE A 141 31.87 -2.56 -0.67
C PHE A 141 32.81 -2.24 -1.84
N SER A 142 32.56 -2.88 -2.97
CA SER A 142 33.24 -2.56 -4.23
C SER A 142 32.34 -1.67 -5.08
N VAL A 143 32.80 -0.47 -5.42
CA VAL A 143 32.08 0.48 -6.28
C VAL A 143 31.71 -0.16 -7.62
N ASN A 144 32.66 -0.89 -8.24
CA ASN A 144 32.41 -1.57 -9.51
C ASN A 144 31.22 -2.57 -9.40
N ARG A 145 31.18 -3.35 -8.31
CA ARG A 145 30.09 -4.30 -8.06
C ARG A 145 28.77 -3.57 -7.76
N MET A 146 28.80 -2.48 -6.98
CA MET A 146 27.61 -1.69 -6.68
C MET A 146 27.00 -1.10 -7.97
N LEU A 147 27.82 -0.56 -8.87
CA LEU A 147 27.36 0.03 -10.13
C LEU A 147 26.68 -0.98 -11.07
N THR A 148 26.94 -2.28 -10.91
CA THR A 148 26.22 -3.33 -11.67
C THR A 148 24.90 -3.75 -11.04
N ALA A 149 24.59 -3.26 -9.84
CA ALA A 149 23.36 -3.61 -9.12
C ALA A 149 22.12 -3.06 -9.82
N GLU A 150 21.05 -3.86 -9.87
CA GLU A 150 19.80 -3.51 -10.57
C GLU A 150 19.16 -2.23 -10.02
N CYS A 151 19.26 -2.00 -8.71
CA CYS A 151 18.73 -0.80 -8.06
C CYS A 151 19.31 0.53 -8.60
N TYR A 152 20.52 0.50 -9.20
CA TYR A 152 21.15 1.70 -9.75
C TYR A 152 20.98 1.86 -11.27
N LYS A 153 20.72 0.80 -12.04
CA LYS A 153 20.70 0.83 -13.50
C LYS A 153 19.80 1.93 -14.07
N GLN A 154 18.55 2.01 -13.62
CA GLN A 154 17.59 3.01 -14.11
C GLN A 154 18.01 4.44 -13.75
N ARG A 155 18.67 4.62 -12.59
CA ARG A 155 19.15 5.93 -12.14
C ARG A 155 20.41 6.38 -12.88
N MET A 156 21.27 5.44 -13.26
CA MET A 156 22.50 5.77 -13.99
C MET A 156 22.21 6.45 -15.33
N GLU A 157 21.16 6.08 -16.03
CA GLU A 157 20.75 6.69 -17.29
C GLU A 157 20.37 8.18 -17.15
N LYS A 158 19.83 8.58 -15.97
CA LYS A 158 19.40 9.96 -15.67
C LYS A 158 20.34 10.71 -14.72
N GLY A 159 21.42 10.08 -14.30
CA GLY A 159 22.38 10.61 -13.34
C GLY A 159 22.11 10.18 -11.90
N LEU A 160 22.84 9.16 -11.43
CA LEU A 160 22.85 8.70 -10.05
C LEU A 160 23.67 9.66 -9.19
N SER A 161 23.06 10.27 -8.17
CA SER A 161 23.80 11.12 -7.23
C SER A 161 24.62 10.29 -6.24
N PHE A 162 25.71 10.89 -5.71
CA PHE A 162 26.49 10.27 -4.64
C PHE A 162 25.64 10.00 -3.40
N LEU A 163 24.66 10.86 -3.12
CA LEU A 163 23.71 10.69 -2.04
C LEU A 163 22.95 9.36 -2.18
N GLU A 164 22.28 9.16 -3.33
CA GLU A 164 21.52 7.94 -3.63
C GLU A 164 22.40 6.69 -3.67
N PHE A 165 23.63 6.82 -4.16
CA PHE A 165 24.59 5.71 -4.22
C PHE A 165 24.93 5.15 -2.84
N ASN A 166 24.89 5.97 -1.79
CA ASN A 166 25.16 5.52 -0.42
C ASN A 166 23.97 4.79 0.22
N TYR A 167 22.78 4.80 -0.37
CA TYR A 167 21.59 4.17 0.23
C TYR A 167 21.80 2.68 0.50
N MET A 168 22.37 1.92 -0.44
CA MET A 168 22.68 0.50 -0.26
C MET A 168 23.60 0.25 0.95
N ILE A 169 24.60 1.11 1.17
CA ILE A 169 25.53 1.01 2.30
C ILE A 169 24.78 1.24 3.62
N MET A 170 23.90 2.24 3.66
CA MET A 170 23.09 2.55 4.86
C MET A 170 22.12 1.42 5.20
N GLN A 171 21.41 0.87 4.22
CA GLN A 171 20.51 -0.27 4.43
C GLN A 171 21.28 -1.53 4.85
N SER A 172 22.48 -1.75 4.30
CA SER A 172 23.33 -2.86 4.72
C SER A 172 23.83 -2.69 6.16
N PHE A 173 24.14 -1.46 6.55
CA PHE A 173 24.50 -1.13 7.93
C PHE A 173 23.32 -1.27 8.90
N ASP A 174 22.10 -0.97 8.46
CA ASP A 174 20.88 -1.26 9.22
C ASP A 174 20.79 -2.75 9.54
N PHE A 175 20.97 -3.62 8.54
CA PHE A 175 20.89 -5.06 8.75
C PHE A 175 21.97 -5.55 9.73
N LEU A 176 23.20 -5.08 9.56
CA LEU A 176 24.29 -5.39 10.49
C LEU A 176 23.97 -4.95 11.92
N THR A 177 23.44 -3.74 12.09
CA THR A 177 23.06 -3.18 13.40
C THR A 177 21.94 -3.99 14.04
N LEU A 178 20.91 -4.35 13.26
CA LEU A 178 19.79 -5.17 13.73
C LEU A 178 20.26 -6.59 14.09
N TYR A 179 21.17 -7.16 13.32
CA TYR A 179 21.78 -8.46 13.61
C TYR A 179 22.51 -8.43 14.97
N GLN A 180 23.37 -7.43 15.18
CA GLN A 180 24.17 -7.30 16.39
C GLN A 180 23.34 -6.96 17.64
N LYS A 181 22.34 -6.07 17.51
CA LYS A 181 21.57 -5.60 18.66
C LYS A 181 20.39 -6.50 19.02
N TYR A 182 19.76 -7.11 18.03
CA TYR A 182 18.47 -7.80 18.24
C TYR A 182 18.47 -9.26 17.72
N GLY A 183 19.60 -9.77 17.24
CA GLY A 183 19.69 -11.11 16.66
C GLY A 183 18.88 -11.27 15.37
N CYS A 184 18.67 -10.17 14.64
CA CYS A 184 17.94 -10.18 13.36
C CYS A 184 18.71 -10.98 12.30
N ASN A 185 18.25 -12.17 11.98
CA ASN A 185 18.92 -13.10 11.07
C ASN A 185 18.33 -13.11 9.65
N MET A 186 17.21 -12.38 9.41
CA MET A 186 16.58 -12.30 8.11
C MET A 186 16.13 -10.89 7.74
N GLN A 187 16.19 -10.58 6.45
CA GLN A 187 15.57 -9.38 5.87
C GLN A 187 14.51 -9.80 4.85
N PHE A 188 13.35 -9.17 4.91
CA PHE A 188 12.31 -9.28 3.90
C PHE A 188 12.08 -7.94 3.21
N GLY A 189 11.72 -7.97 1.94
CA GLY A 189 11.42 -6.77 1.17
C GLY A 189 10.73 -7.09 -0.15
N GLY A 190 10.34 -6.07 -0.89
CA GLY A 190 9.88 -6.22 -2.27
C GLY A 190 11.01 -6.67 -3.18
N ASP A 191 10.69 -7.23 -4.33
CA ASP A 191 11.68 -7.76 -5.27
C ASP A 191 12.63 -6.68 -5.82
N ASP A 192 12.20 -5.43 -5.82
CA ASP A 192 13.02 -4.26 -6.14
C ASP A 192 14.12 -3.96 -5.10
N GLN A 193 14.06 -4.56 -3.90
CA GLN A 193 15.04 -4.40 -2.82
C GLN A 193 16.17 -5.44 -2.84
N TRP A 194 16.12 -6.43 -3.73
CA TRP A 194 17.05 -7.57 -3.72
C TRP A 194 18.52 -7.18 -3.63
N SER A 195 18.96 -6.23 -4.47
CA SER A 195 20.36 -5.78 -4.46
C SER A 195 20.79 -5.16 -3.13
N ASN A 196 19.92 -4.35 -2.51
CA ASN A 196 20.20 -3.74 -1.21
C ASN A 196 20.28 -4.80 -0.10
N MET A 197 19.38 -5.80 -0.15
CA MET A 197 19.33 -6.90 0.83
C MET A 197 20.60 -7.77 0.76
N LEU A 198 21.08 -8.09 -0.44
CA LEU A 198 22.34 -8.82 -0.63
C LEU A 198 23.55 -8.04 -0.10
N GLY A 199 23.54 -6.72 -0.16
CA GLY A 199 24.56 -5.88 0.46
C GLY A 199 24.65 -6.12 1.97
N GLY A 200 23.51 -6.24 2.64
CA GLY A 200 23.43 -6.51 4.08
C GLY A 200 23.91 -7.92 4.47
N THR A 201 23.44 -8.95 3.77
CA THR A 201 23.87 -10.34 4.03
C THR A 201 25.39 -10.49 3.84
N GLU A 202 25.94 -9.89 2.78
CA GLU A 202 27.37 -9.93 2.49
C GLU A 202 28.18 -9.13 3.52
N LEU A 203 27.69 -8.00 4.00
CA LEU A 203 28.36 -7.22 5.05
C LEU A 203 28.46 -8.00 6.36
N ILE A 204 27.37 -8.66 6.79
CA ILE A 204 27.34 -9.51 7.97
C ILE A 204 28.34 -10.66 7.83
N ARG A 205 28.35 -11.34 6.69
CA ARG A 205 29.28 -12.43 6.40
C ARG A 205 30.73 -11.98 6.47
N ARG A 206 31.09 -10.86 5.84
CA ARG A 206 32.45 -10.35 5.80
C ARG A 206 32.93 -9.82 7.14
N LYS A 207 32.07 -9.15 7.88
CA LYS A 207 32.45 -8.46 9.11
C LYS A 207 32.39 -9.36 10.35
N LEU A 208 31.40 -10.27 10.39
CA LEU A 208 31.15 -11.13 11.56
C LEU A 208 31.47 -12.60 11.33
N GLY A 209 31.71 -13.03 10.09
CA GLY A 209 31.82 -14.46 9.76
C GLY A 209 30.56 -15.26 10.09
N LYS A 210 29.38 -14.62 9.99
CA LYS A 210 28.07 -15.20 10.30
C LYS A 210 27.18 -15.13 9.08
N ASP A 211 26.17 -16.02 9.04
CA ASP A 211 25.18 -16.04 7.99
C ASP A 211 23.95 -15.22 8.41
N ALA A 212 23.38 -14.54 7.43
CA ALA A 212 22.10 -13.87 7.49
C ALA A 212 21.42 -14.01 6.13
N TYR A 213 20.11 -14.05 6.13
CA TYR A 213 19.32 -14.46 4.97
C TYR A 213 18.42 -13.35 4.48
N ALA A 214 18.10 -13.40 3.19
CA ALA A 214 17.19 -12.45 2.55
C ALA A 214 16.14 -13.19 1.74
N MET A 215 14.91 -12.69 1.80
CA MET A 215 13.78 -13.19 1.03
C MET A 215 12.99 -12.01 0.47
N THR A 216 12.76 -12.01 -0.85
CA THR A 216 11.86 -11.02 -1.46
C THR A 216 10.47 -11.59 -1.65
N ILE A 217 9.50 -10.68 -1.61
CA ILE A 217 8.11 -10.97 -1.91
C ILE A 217 7.74 -10.41 -3.28
N THR A 218 6.89 -11.17 -3.97
CA THR A 218 6.32 -10.77 -5.26
C THR A 218 5.62 -9.42 -5.13
N LEU A 219 5.87 -8.52 -6.07
CA LEU A 219 5.18 -7.22 -6.11
C LEU A 219 3.70 -7.41 -6.42
N LEU A 220 2.85 -6.63 -5.75
CA LEU A 220 1.41 -6.63 -6.00
C LEU A 220 1.12 -5.86 -7.30
N LEU A 221 1.08 -6.60 -8.39
CA LEU A 221 0.76 -6.08 -9.73
C LEU A 221 -0.63 -6.53 -10.15
N ASN A 222 -1.35 -5.68 -10.89
CA ASN A 222 -2.58 -6.09 -11.56
C ASN A 222 -2.26 -6.91 -12.83
N SER A 223 -3.29 -7.42 -13.49
CA SER A 223 -3.19 -8.21 -14.73
C SER A 223 -2.56 -7.46 -15.91
N GLU A 224 -2.49 -6.12 -15.86
CA GLU A 224 -1.79 -5.27 -16.82
C GLU A 224 -0.31 -5.03 -16.46
N GLY A 225 0.20 -5.65 -15.40
CA GLY A 225 1.58 -5.45 -14.90
C GLY A 225 1.83 -4.14 -14.16
N LYS A 226 0.78 -3.41 -13.77
CA LYS A 226 0.91 -2.14 -13.02
C LYS A 226 0.84 -2.38 -11.52
N LYS A 227 1.66 -1.65 -10.74
CA LYS A 227 1.60 -1.70 -9.26
C LYS A 227 0.21 -1.30 -8.77
N MET A 228 -0.41 -2.15 -7.96
CA MET A 228 -1.71 -1.88 -7.34
C MET A 228 -1.59 -0.83 -6.20
N GLY A 229 -2.72 -0.27 -5.79
CA GLY A 229 -2.77 0.73 -4.73
C GLY A 229 -2.63 2.17 -5.20
N LYS A 230 -2.67 2.40 -6.51
CA LYS A 230 -2.77 3.74 -7.11
C LYS A 230 -4.03 3.85 -7.94
N THR A 231 -4.72 4.97 -7.79
CA THR A 231 -5.87 5.37 -8.60
C THR A 231 -5.53 6.66 -9.37
N GLN A 232 -6.43 7.13 -10.21
CA GLN A 232 -6.29 8.46 -10.83
C GLN A 232 -6.22 9.60 -9.81
N LYS A 233 -6.76 9.38 -8.59
CA LYS A 233 -6.74 10.31 -7.47
C LYS A 233 -5.48 10.20 -6.58
N GLY A 234 -4.56 9.27 -6.88
CA GLY A 234 -3.35 9.03 -6.09
C GLY A 234 -3.32 7.68 -5.39
N ALA A 235 -2.58 7.59 -4.29
CA ALA A 235 -2.45 6.35 -3.52
C ALA A 235 -3.74 6.02 -2.75
N VAL A 236 -4.01 4.72 -2.59
CA VAL A 236 -5.04 4.22 -1.66
C VAL A 236 -4.39 4.06 -0.29
N TRP A 237 -4.79 4.92 0.63
CA TRP A 237 -4.19 5.05 1.95
C TRP A 237 -4.83 4.10 2.97
N LEU A 238 -4.08 3.74 4.00
CA LEU A 238 -4.59 2.97 5.15
C LEU A 238 -5.17 3.89 6.25
N ASP A 239 -4.92 5.21 6.16
CA ASP A 239 -5.52 6.20 7.05
C ASP A 239 -6.97 6.48 6.61
N PRO A 240 -7.98 6.29 7.49
CA PRO A 240 -9.38 6.53 7.17
C PRO A 240 -9.71 8.00 6.85
N ASN A 241 -8.85 8.94 7.27
CA ASN A 241 -9.03 10.36 6.94
C ASN A 241 -8.55 10.71 5.52
N LYS A 242 -7.75 9.84 4.87
CA LYS A 242 -7.23 10.04 3.51
C LYS A 242 -7.95 9.18 2.47
N THR A 243 -8.29 7.97 2.84
CA THR A 243 -9.13 7.04 2.09
C THR A 243 -10.13 6.45 3.07
N THR A 244 -11.38 6.85 2.97
CA THR A 244 -12.42 6.38 3.88
C THR A 244 -12.56 4.85 3.82
N PRO A 245 -13.05 4.18 4.88
CA PRO A 245 -13.29 2.73 4.85
C PRO A 245 -14.17 2.30 3.68
N PHE A 246 -15.15 3.13 3.31
CA PHE A 246 -15.99 2.87 2.15
C PHE A 246 -15.22 2.98 0.82
N GLU A 247 -14.39 4.01 0.62
CA GLU A 247 -13.55 4.13 -0.59
C GLU A 247 -12.53 3.00 -0.67
N PHE A 248 -11.95 2.59 0.47
CA PHE A 248 -11.05 1.45 0.56
C PHE A 248 -11.74 0.14 0.18
N TYR A 249 -12.96 -0.10 0.71
CA TYR A 249 -13.81 -1.21 0.34
C TYR A 249 -14.13 -1.22 -1.16
N GLN A 250 -14.54 -0.08 -1.71
CA GLN A 250 -14.86 0.06 -3.13
C GLN A 250 -13.66 -0.17 -4.04
N TYR A 251 -12.46 0.23 -3.62
CA TYR A 251 -11.24 -0.05 -4.37
C TYR A 251 -11.08 -1.57 -4.59
N TRP A 252 -11.19 -2.36 -3.54
CA TRP A 252 -11.08 -3.81 -3.61
C TRP A 252 -12.27 -4.49 -4.28
N ARG A 253 -13.47 -3.97 -4.07
CA ARG A 253 -14.70 -4.43 -4.73
C ARG A 253 -14.65 -4.27 -6.26
N ASN A 254 -13.84 -3.32 -6.75
CA ASN A 254 -13.71 -2.96 -8.15
C ASN A 254 -12.46 -3.52 -8.84
N VAL A 255 -11.70 -4.42 -8.21
CA VAL A 255 -10.59 -5.12 -8.87
C VAL A 255 -11.11 -5.93 -10.07
N SER A 256 -10.21 -6.21 -11.03
CA SER A 256 -10.60 -7.01 -12.20
C SER A 256 -10.91 -8.46 -11.81
N ASP A 257 -11.70 -9.14 -12.63
CA ASP A 257 -11.98 -10.58 -12.44
C ASP A 257 -10.69 -11.40 -12.48
N ALA A 258 -9.72 -11.00 -13.30
CA ALA A 258 -8.42 -11.64 -13.40
C ALA A 258 -7.52 -11.47 -12.15
N ASP A 259 -7.79 -10.47 -11.34
CA ASP A 259 -6.94 -10.12 -10.18
C ASP A 259 -7.50 -10.59 -8.84
N VAL A 260 -8.81 -10.82 -8.73
CA VAL A 260 -9.48 -11.01 -7.43
C VAL A 260 -8.95 -12.21 -6.67
N LEU A 261 -8.77 -13.37 -7.30
CA LEU A 261 -8.32 -14.59 -6.64
C LEU A 261 -6.84 -14.50 -6.23
N LYS A 262 -6.02 -13.85 -7.06
CA LYS A 262 -4.64 -13.50 -6.71
C LYS A 262 -4.59 -12.62 -5.45
N CYS A 263 -5.40 -11.56 -5.40
CA CYS A 263 -5.47 -10.67 -4.24
C CYS A 263 -5.96 -11.41 -2.98
N LEU A 264 -6.95 -12.30 -3.10
CA LEU A 264 -7.42 -13.15 -1.99
C LEU A 264 -6.27 -14.00 -1.43
N ARG A 265 -5.49 -14.68 -2.29
CA ARG A 265 -4.36 -15.50 -1.85
C ARG A 265 -3.28 -14.68 -1.16
N MET A 266 -2.87 -13.58 -1.75
CA MET A 266 -1.72 -12.80 -1.29
C MET A 266 -2.02 -11.97 -0.04
N LEU A 267 -3.23 -11.41 0.08
CA LEU A 267 -3.52 -10.36 1.05
C LEU A 267 -4.44 -10.80 2.20
N THR A 268 -5.26 -11.83 2.03
CA THR A 268 -6.19 -12.27 3.07
C THR A 268 -5.62 -13.40 3.93
N PHE A 269 -6.24 -13.63 5.08
CA PHE A 269 -5.93 -14.73 6.00
C PHE A 269 -6.94 -15.89 5.87
N LEU A 270 -7.74 -15.89 4.83
CA LEU A 270 -8.67 -16.99 4.52
C LEU A 270 -7.89 -18.29 4.27
N PRO A 271 -8.45 -19.45 4.66
CA PRO A 271 -7.88 -20.75 4.32
C PRO A 271 -7.69 -20.89 2.81
N LEU A 272 -6.56 -21.46 2.38
CA LEU A 272 -6.29 -21.67 0.96
C LEU A 272 -7.34 -22.58 0.30
N GLU A 273 -7.81 -23.60 1.00
CA GLU A 273 -8.86 -24.50 0.53
C GLU A 273 -10.14 -23.76 0.14
N GLN A 274 -10.50 -22.71 0.91
CA GLN A 274 -11.65 -21.86 0.59
C GLN A 274 -11.41 -21.04 -0.68
N ILE A 275 -10.18 -20.54 -0.87
CA ILE A 275 -9.83 -19.75 -2.07
C ILE A 275 -9.72 -20.67 -3.29
N ASP A 276 -9.20 -21.89 -3.13
CA ASP A 276 -9.09 -22.89 -4.21
C ASP A 276 -10.49 -23.35 -4.71
N GLU A 277 -11.49 -23.39 -3.83
CA GLU A 277 -12.88 -23.57 -4.27
C GLU A 277 -13.37 -22.43 -5.15
N MET A 278 -12.93 -21.20 -4.89
CA MET A 278 -13.28 -20.03 -5.70
C MET A 278 -12.60 -20.02 -7.08
N ASP A 279 -11.56 -20.81 -7.33
CA ASP A 279 -10.94 -20.95 -8.66
C ASP A 279 -11.92 -21.50 -9.71
N LYS A 280 -12.98 -22.18 -9.27
CA LYS A 280 -14.03 -22.72 -10.10
C LYS A 280 -15.14 -21.70 -10.41
N TRP A 281 -15.06 -20.50 -9.82
CA TRP A 281 -16.10 -19.48 -9.92
C TRP A 281 -15.95 -18.67 -11.21
N GLU A 282 -17.09 -18.44 -11.86
CA GLU A 282 -17.16 -17.69 -13.12
C GLU A 282 -18.27 -16.64 -13.07
N GLY A 283 -18.20 -15.63 -13.93
CA GLY A 283 -19.24 -14.63 -14.13
C GLY A 283 -19.65 -13.93 -12.84
N SER A 284 -20.92 -14.07 -12.45
CA SER A 284 -21.48 -13.40 -11.25
C SER A 284 -20.88 -13.87 -9.92
N GLN A 285 -20.34 -15.11 -9.87
CA GLN A 285 -19.68 -15.63 -8.67
C GLN A 285 -18.39 -14.87 -8.35
N LEU A 286 -17.67 -14.38 -9.36
CA LEU A 286 -16.49 -13.52 -9.13
C LEU A 286 -16.85 -12.19 -8.45
N ASN A 287 -18.08 -11.70 -8.60
CA ASN A 287 -18.55 -10.56 -7.83
C ASN A 287 -18.65 -10.86 -6.35
N GLN A 288 -19.03 -12.08 -5.98
CA GLN A 288 -19.02 -12.53 -4.59
C GLN A 288 -17.59 -12.64 -4.07
N ALA A 289 -16.65 -13.16 -4.85
CA ALA A 289 -15.24 -13.20 -4.47
C ALA A 289 -14.66 -11.79 -4.22
N LYS A 290 -15.03 -10.80 -5.05
CA LYS A 290 -14.65 -9.39 -4.86
C LYS A 290 -15.27 -8.79 -3.59
N GLU A 291 -16.49 -9.18 -3.24
CA GLU A 291 -17.15 -8.74 -2.03
C GLU A 291 -16.44 -9.31 -0.79
N ILE A 292 -16.08 -10.60 -0.82
CA ILE A 292 -15.28 -11.24 0.23
C ILE A 292 -13.92 -10.54 0.37
N LEU A 293 -13.21 -10.33 -0.74
CA LEU A 293 -11.92 -9.63 -0.73
C LEU A 293 -12.04 -8.24 -0.09
N ALA A 294 -13.02 -7.45 -0.52
CA ALA A 294 -13.22 -6.10 -0.02
C ALA A 294 -13.56 -6.09 1.47
N TYR A 295 -14.41 -7.02 1.93
CA TYR A 295 -14.77 -7.15 3.33
C TYR A 295 -13.55 -7.54 4.18
N GLU A 296 -12.83 -8.60 3.81
CA GLU A 296 -11.66 -9.11 4.55
C GLU A 296 -10.57 -8.04 4.69
N LEU A 297 -10.25 -7.32 3.61
CA LEU A 297 -9.20 -6.30 3.66
C LEU A 297 -9.65 -5.04 4.41
N THR A 298 -10.91 -4.64 4.29
CA THR A 298 -11.44 -3.51 5.06
C THR A 298 -11.51 -3.84 6.55
N ASN A 299 -11.93 -5.06 6.89
CA ASN A 299 -11.91 -5.54 8.27
C ASN A 299 -10.48 -5.53 8.85
N LEU A 300 -9.51 -6.00 8.10
CA LEU A 300 -8.11 -6.06 8.55
C LEU A 300 -7.52 -4.67 8.81
N VAL A 301 -7.88 -3.66 8.01
CA VAL A 301 -7.34 -2.29 8.09
C VAL A 301 -8.15 -1.40 9.03
N HIS A 302 -9.48 -1.45 8.96
CA HIS A 302 -10.37 -0.50 9.61
C HIS A 302 -11.23 -1.12 10.73
N GLY A 303 -11.25 -2.46 10.82
CA GLY A 303 -12.02 -3.20 11.78
C GLY A 303 -13.40 -3.65 11.25
N GLU A 304 -13.99 -4.60 11.98
CA GLU A 304 -15.20 -5.32 11.55
C GLU A 304 -16.41 -4.39 11.40
N GLU A 305 -16.58 -3.42 12.30
CA GLU A 305 -17.69 -2.49 12.28
C GLU A 305 -17.68 -1.65 11.00
N GLU A 306 -16.52 -1.06 10.66
CA GLU A 306 -16.35 -0.26 9.44
C GLU A 306 -16.48 -1.11 8.17
N ALA A 307 -16.00 -2.35 8.20
CA ALA A 307 -16.15 -3.27 7.07
C ALA A 307 -17.62 -3.63 6.81
N LYS A 308 -18.41 -3.88 7.87
CA LYS A 308 -19.86 -4.12 7.76
C LYS A 308 -20.58 -2.91 7.21
N LYS A 309 -20.33 -1.71 7.76
CA LYS A 309 -20.95 -0.46 7.27
C LYS A 309 -20.61 -0.23 5.79
N ALA A 310 -19.35 -0.41 5.40
CA ALA A 310 -18.92 -0.23 4.01
C ALA A 310 -19.60 -1.25 3.07
N GLN A 311 -19.74 -2.51 3.51
CA GLN A 311 -20.43 -3.55 2.74
C GLN A 311 -21.91 -3.26 2.57
N GLU A 312 -22.60 -2.89 3.64
CA GLU A 312 -24.03 -2.54 3.63
C GLU A 312 -24.29 -1.33 2.72
N SER A 313 -23.46 -0.28 2.86
CA SER A 313 -23.53 0.90 2.00
C SER A 313 -23.28 0.55 0.53
N ALA A 314 -22.30 -0.33 0.24
CA ALA A 314 -22.05 -0.78 -1.11
C ALA A 314 -23.23 -1.58 -1.70
N ARG A 315 -23.86 -2.47 -0.91
CA ARG A 315 -25.05 -3.23 -1.34
C ARG A 315 -26.24 -2.32 -1.58
N ALA A 316 -26.48 -1.35 -0.69
CA ALA A 316 -27.58 -0.39 -0.82
C ALA A 316 -27.51 0.39 -2.14
N LEU A 317 -26.31 0.72 -2.63
CA LEU A 317 -26.11 1.38 -3.92
C LEU A 317 -26.60 0.57 -5.14
N PHE A 318 -26.60 -0.76 -5.03
CA PHE A 318 -27.07 -1.64 -6.12
C PHE A 318 -28.56 -1.95 -6.02
N THR A 319 -29.18 -1.74 -4.84
CA THR A 319 -30.59 -2.05 -4.59
C THR A 319 -31.49 -0.81 -4.53
N GLY A 320 -30.97 0.40 -4.84
CA GLY A 320 -31.71 1.66 -4.80
C GLY A 320 -31.99 2.17 -3.38
N GLY A 321 -31.21 1.73 -2.38
CA GLY A 321 -31.31 2.16 -0.98
C GLY A 321 -30.39 3.34 -0.64
N ASN A 322 -30.74 4.09 0.42
CA ASN A 322 -29.91 5.17 0.97
C ASN A 322 -28.63 4.59 1.62
N ALA A 323 -27.47 4.82 1.01
CA ALA A 323 -26.20 4.42 1.58
C ALA A 323 -25.70 5.47 2.59
N ALA A 324 -25.61 5.11 3.86
CA ALA A 324 -25.22 6.02 4.95
C ALA A 324 -23.79 6.60 4.84
N GLU A 325 -22.88 5.94 4.11
CA GLU A 325 -21.46 6.32 3.99
C GLU A 325 -20.99 6.51 2.53
N MET A 326 -21.83 7.11 1.71
CA MET A 326 -21.46 7.45 0.34
C MET A 326 -20.46 8.64 0.33
N PRO A 327 -19.41 8.63 -0.54
CA PRO A 327 -18.57 9.81 -0.72
C PRO A 327 -19.45 11.03 -1.02
N THR A 328 -19.37 12.03 -0.16
CA THR A 328 -20.20 13.23 -0.24
C THR A 328 -19.38 14.39 -0.81
N SER A 329 -20.03 15.21 -1.62
CA SER A 329 -19.50 16.49 -2.09
C SER A 329 -20.49 17.58 -1.74
N GLU A 330 -19.98 18.70 -1.22
CA GLU A 330 -20.78 19.85 -0.83
C GLU A 330 -20.84 20.86 -1.97
N LEU A 331 -22.02 21.40 -2.22
CA LEU A 331 -22.27 22.59 -3.03
C LEU A 331 -22.56 23.78 -2.13
N THR A 332 -22.21 24.95 -2.58
CA THR A 332 -22.49 26.21 -1.90
C THR A 332 -23.40 27.07 -2.79
N GLU A 333 -24.06 28.07 -2.23
CA GLU A 333 -24.88 29.01 -2.99
C GLU A 333 -24.12 29.65 -4.17
N ALA A 334 -22.80 29.84 -4.03
CA ALA A 334 -21.95 30.38 -5.10
C ALA A 334 -21.78 29.45 -6.32
N ASP A 335 -22.17 28.19 -6.21
CA ASP A 335 -22.11 27.22 -7.30
C ASP A 335 -23.34 27.26 -8.22
N PHE A 336 -24.37 28.03 -7.81
CA PHE A 336 -25.60 28.22 -8.56
C PHE A 336 -25.58 29.54 -9.33
N THR A 337 -26.04 29.50 -10.57
CA THR A 337 -26.20 30.66 -11.44
C THR A 337 -27.71 30.82 -11.75
N ASP A 338 -28.25 32.00 -11.53
CA ASP A 338 -29.71 32.25 -11.68
C ASP A 338 -30.57 31.25 -10.90
N GLY A 339 -30.11 30.86 -9.68
CA GLY A 339 -30.81 29.93 -8.80
C GLY A 339 -30.72 28.47 -9.22
N LYS A 340 -29.91 28.09 -10.22
CA LYS A 340 -29.78 26.71 -10.71
C LYS A 340 -28.32 26.30 -10.93
N ILE A 341 -28.06 25.00 -10.84
CA ILE A 341 -26.79 24.39 -11.23
C ILE A 341 -27.01 23.37 -12.35
N ASP A 342 -26.27 23.48 -13.46
CA ASP A 342 -26.36 22.50 -14.54
C ASP A 342 -25.60 21.20 -14.21
N ILE A 343 -26.06 20.08 -14.81
CA ILE A 343 -25.47 18.75 -14.60
C ILE A 343 -23.96 18.69 -14.85
N LEU A 344 -23.45 19.48 -15.79
CA LEU A 344 -22.01 19.49 -16.10
C LEU A 344 -21.23 20.10 -14.93
N SER A 345 -21.77 21.17 -14.32
CA SER A 345 -21.21 21.78 -13.12
C SER A 345 -21.28 20.86 -11.92
N VAL A 346 -22.39 20.15 -11.72
CA VAL A 346 -22.54 19.13 -10.67
C VAL A 346 -21.48 18.06 -10.80
N LEU A 347 -21.25 17.52 -12.01
CA LEU A 347 -20.25 16.48 -12.27
C LEU A 347 -18.80 16.96 -12.01
N VAL A 348 -18.52 18.21 -12.34
CA VAL A 348 -17.16 18.78 -12.13
C VAL A 348 -16.96 19.10 -10.65
N LYS A 349 -17.91 19.78 -10.01
CA LYS A 349 -17.82 20.17 -8.59
C LYS A 349 -17.77 18.96 -7.66
N SER A 350 -18.53 17.93 -7.97
CA SER A 350 -18.47 16.65 -7.24
C SER A 350 -17.18 15.86 -7.52
N GLY A 351 -16.34 16.28 -8.48
CA GLY A 351 -15.13 15.55 -8.88
C GLY A 351 -15.43 14.23 -9.60
N LEU A 352 -16.64 14.02 -10.09
CA LEU A 352 -17.00 12.89 -10.95
C LEU A 352 -16.47 13.06 -12.39
N SER A 353 -16.18 14.29 -12.80
CA SER A 353 -15.52 14.63 -14.07
C SER A 353 -14.43 15.67 -13.83
N ALA A 354 -13.30 15.53 -14.52
CA ALA A 354 -12.17 16.45 -14.40
C ALA A 354 -12.41 17.79 -15.13
N SER A 355 -13.35 17.83 -16.09
CA SER A 355 -13.68 19.04 -16.84
C SER A 355 -15.12 19.00 -17.38
N ARG A 356 -15.64 20.20 -17.72
CA ARG A 356 -16.97 20.32 -18.37
C ARG A 356 -17.06 19.56 -19.70
N SER A 357 -15.96 19.48 -20.46
CA SER A 357 -15.92 18.74 -21.73
C SER A 357 -16.03 17.23 -21.49
N GLU A 358 -15.42 16.72 -20.43
CA GLU A 358 -15.53 15.32 -20.03
C GLU A 358 -16.95 15.00 -19.50
N ALA A 359 -17.50 15.89 -18.66
CA ALA A 359 -18.85 15.79 -18.16
C ALA A 359 -19.89 15.74 -19.31
N ARG A 360 -19.75 16.61 -20.30
CA ARG A 360 -20.62 16.66 -21.50
C ARG A 360 -20.62 15.33 -22.22
N ARG A 361 -19.45 14.80 -22.53
CA ARG A 361 -19.33 13.47 -23.20
C ARG A 361 -19.99 12.36 -22.39
N ALA A 362 -19.83 12.38 -21.05
CA ALA A 362 -20.44 11.38 -20.19
C ALA A 362 -21.98 11.43 -20.22
N VAL A 363 -22.57 12.64 -20.24
CA VAL A 363 -24.02 12.84 -20.35
C VAL A 363 -24.52 12.39 -21.73
N GLU A 364 -23.91 12.85 -22.82
CA GLU A 364 -24.26 12.52 -24.21
C GLU A 364 -24.19 11.01 -24.48
N GLN A 365 -23.22 10.31 -23.89
CA GLN A 365 -23.08 8.86 -23.96
C GLN A 365 -24.10 8.11 -23.05
N GLY A 366 -24.93 8.84 -22.30
CA GLY A 366 -25.91 8.27 -21.38
C GLY A 366 -25.28 7.54 -20.18
N GLY A 367 -24.06 7.95 -19.81
CA GLY A 367 -23.31 7.41 -18.68
C GLY A 367 -23.60 8.10 -17.35
N VAL A 368 -24.56 9.02 -17.28
CA VAL A 368 -24.87 9.79 -16.06
C VAL A 368 -26.27 9.45 -15.56
N VAL A 369 -26.37 9.22 -14.26
CA VAL A 369 -27.62 8.95 -13.54
C VAL A 369 -27.66 9.85 -12.31
N VAL A 370 -28.78 10.52 -12.06
CA VAL A 370 -29.01 11.36 -10.88
C VAL A 370 -30.31 10.90 -10.23
N ALA A 371 -30.29 10.60 -8.93
CA ALA A 371 -31.43 10.07 -8.19
C ALA A 371 -32.15 8.92 -8.95
N ASP A 372 -31.35 7.96 -9.43
CA ASP A 372 -31.77 6.78 -10.23
C ASP A 372 -32.37 7.09 -11.61
N GLU A 373 -32.46 8.35 -12.01
CA GLU A 373 -32.91 8.74 -13.34
C GLU A 373 -31.70 9.00 -14.27
N LYS A 374 -31.78 8.44 -15.49
CA LYS A 374 -30.75 8.62 -16.51
C LYS A 374 -30.82 10.03 -17.11
N VAL A 375 -29.72 10.78 -17.01
CA VAL A 375 -29.62 12.12 -17.57
C VAL A 375 -28.90 12.05 -18.92
N THR A 376 -29.60 12.50 -19.98
CA THR A 376 -29.09 12.53 -21.34
C THR A 376 -29.03 13.94 -21.96
N ASP A 377 -29.69 14.91 -21.32
CA ASP A 377 -29.65 16.31 -21.73
C ASP A 377 -28.57 17.06 -20.93
N VAL A 378 -27.59 17.61 -21.62
CA VAL A 378 -26.52 18.43 -21.04
C VAL A 378 -27.00 19.75 -20.43
N LYS A 379 -28.24 20.16 -20.74
CA LYS A 379 -28.89 21.36 -20.19
C LYS A 379 -29.71 21.09 -18.93
N THR A 380 -29.78 19.84 -18.49
CA THR A 380 -30.48 19.49 -17.24
C THR A 380 -29.88 20.33 -16.10
N ALA A 381 -30.75 21.00 -15.35
CA ALA A 381 -30.38 21.85 -14.23
C ALA A 381 -31.20 21.51 -12.99
N TYR A 382 -30.65 21.78 -11.84
CA TYR A 382 -31.21 21.44 -10.52
C TYR A 382 -31.29 22.69 -9.67
N ASP A 383 -32.33 22.74 -8.84
CA ASP A 383 -32.53 23.79 -7.84
C ASP A 383 -31.77 23.44 -6.55
N PRO A 384 -31.34 24.44 -5.74
CA PRO A 384 -30.60 24.18 -4.48
C PRO A 384 -31.37 23.24 -3.53
N GLU A 385 -32.65 23.38 -3.43
CA GLU A 385 -33.54 22.59 -2.55
C GLU A 385 -33.48 21.09 -2.83
N GLN A 386 -33.11 20.67 -4.04
CA GLN A 386 -32.93 19.25 -4.40
C GLN A 386 -31.70 18.63 -3.76
N PHE A 387 -30.77 19.45 -3.30
CA PHE A 387 -29.55 19.01 -2.61
C PHE A 387 -29.63 19.13 -1.09
N ASP A 388 -30.78 19.61 -0.56
CA ASP A 388 -31.01 19.70 0.87
C ASP A 388 -31.20 18.33 1.53
N GLY A 389 -30.95 18.25 2.83
CA GLY A 389 -31.11 17.04 3.62
C GLY A 389 -30.20 15.91 3.19
N GLU A 390 -30.74 14.84 2.61
CA GLU A 390 -29.94 13.71 2.14
C GLU A 390 -29.21 13.96 0.81
N GLY A 391 -29.54 15.05 0.11
CA GLY A 391 -28.97 15.42 -1.18
C GLY A 391 -29.31 14.46 -2.32
N LEU A 392 -28.62 14.61 -3.44
CA LEU A 392 -28.78 13.77 -4.63
C LEU A 392 -27.60 12.82 -4.83
N VAL A 393 -27.92 11.57 -5.14
CA VAL A 393 -26.93 10.60 -5.58
C VAL A 393 -26.66 10.80 -7.07
N VAL A 394 -25.45 11.16 -7.42
CA VAL A 394 -24.98 11.36 -8.79
C VAL A 394 -24.02 10.24 -9.16
N ARG A 395 -24.29 9.53 -10.24
CA ARG A 395 -23.49 8.41 -10.74
C ARG A 395 -22.99 8.70 -12.16
N ARG A 396 -21.69 8.42 -12.39
CA ARG A 396 -21.07 8.45 -13.71
C ARG A 396 -20.51 7.08 -14.06
N GLY A 397 -21.08 6.41 -15.06
CA GLY A 397 -20.76 5.04 -15.40
C GLY A 397 -21.17 4.06 -14.31
N LYS A 398 -20.58 2.87 -14.31
CA LYS A 398 -20.95 1.79 -13.38
C LYS A 398 -20.25 1.88 -12.00
N LYS A 399 -19.16 2.66 -11.89
CA LYS A 399 -18.24 2.59 -10.75
C LYS A 399 -18.03 3.90 -9.98
N ASN A 400 -18.38 5.04 -10.58
CA ASN A 400 -18.14 6.35 -9.98
C ASN A 400 -19.47 6.99 -9.57
N PHE A 401 -19.64 7.25 -8.28
CA PHE A 401 -20.84 7.89 -7.73
C PHE A 401 -20.47 8.73 -6.50
N LYS A 402 -21.30 9.72 -6.22
CA LYS A 402 -21.22 10.58 -5.04
C LYS A 402 -22.58 11.06 -4.62
N ARG A 403 -22.73 11.27 -3.34
CA ARG A 403 -23.80 12.08 -2.79
C ARG A 403 -23.41 13.56 -2.92
N VAL A 404 -24.29 14.37 -3.43
CA VAL A 404 -24.08 15.82 -3.55
C VAL A 404 -25.11 16.49 -2.67
N VAL A 405 -24.66 17.32 -1.72
CA VAL A 405 -25.50 18.01 -0.73
C VAL A 405 -25.23 19.50 -0.72
N MET A 406 -26.18 20.28 -0.23
CA MET A 406 -25.92 21.67 0.14
C MET A 406 -25.14 21.74 1.45
N LYS A 407 -24.21 22.72 1.48
CA LYS A 407 -23.43 23.04 2.67
C LYS A 407 -24.22 23.89 3.64
#